data_187cfdf8d353f6f267f69cc7e8ed22b1
#
_entry.id   187cfdf8d353f6f267f69cc7e8ed22b1
#
_cell.length_a   1.000
_cell.length_b   1.000
_cell.length_c   1.000
_cell.angle_alpha   90.00
_cell.angle_beta   90.00
_cell.angle_gamma   90.00
#
_symmetry.space_group_name_H-M   'P 1'
#
loop_
_entity.id
_entity.type
_entity.pdbx_description
1 polymer ?
#
loop_
_entity_poly.entity_id
_entity_poly.type
_entity_poly.pdbx_seq_one_letter_code
_entity_poly.pdbx_strand_id
1 'polypeptide(L)'
;PDPLFLKKAVEHKIPLLMSKKASSAFTAEVIRWLNVKLAPCISVHGVLVDVYGEGVLITGESGIGKSEAALELIKRGHRLVTDDVEELRKVSDDTLIGSAPDITKHFIELRGIGIIDVKTLFGVSSVKDTGNIDLVIRLEDWSKDKEYDRLGLEEEYVDYLGNKIASHTIPIRPGRNLALICESAA
;
A
#
# COMPACT_ATOMS: atom_id res chain seq x y z
N PRO A 1 20.25 -9.05 35.76
CA PRO A 1 19.02 -8.65 36.50
C PRO A 1 19.14 -9.10 37.94
N ASP A 2 18.52 -8.35 38.85
CA ASP A 2 18.48 -8.65 40.28
C ASP A 2 17.83 -10.04 40.49
N PRO A 3 18.43 -10.95 41.33
CA PRO A 3 17.90 -12.27 41.62
C PRO A 3 16.45 -12.25 42.16
N LEU A 4 16.10 -11.23 42.94
CA LEU A 4 14.73 -11.05 43.44
C LEU A 4 13.73 -10.81 42.31
N PHE A 5 14.14 -10.05 41.28
CA PHE A 5 13.32 -9.77 40.10
C PHE A 5 13.04 -11.04 39.29
N LEU A 6 14.07 -11.87 39.10
CA LEU A 6 13.93 -13.17 38.43
C LEU A 6 12.98 -14.09 39.20
N LYS A 7 13.14 -14.17 40.53
CA LYS A 7 12.28 -15.01 41.39
C LYS A 7 10.81 -14.59 41.26
N LYS A 8 10.52 -13.29 41.30
CA LYS A 8 9.16 -12.75 41.15
C LYS A 8 8.57 -13.02 39.78
N ALA A 9 9.36 -12.87 38.72
CA ALA A 9 8.91 -13.18 37.38
C ALA A 9 8.49 -14.64 37.21
N VAL A 10 9.28 -15.58 37.77
CA VAL A 10 8.95 -17.00 37.77
C VAL A 10 7.72 -17.27 38.62
N GLU A 11 7.62 -16.72 39.81
CA GLU A 11 6.48 -16.91 40.74
C GLU A 11 5.16 -16.49 40.08
N HIS A 12 5.17 -15.36 39.34
CA HIS A 12 3.99 -14.82 38.66
C HIS A 12 3.83 -15.28 37.20
N LYS A 13 4.70 -16.19 36.72
CA LYS A 13 4.70 -16.67 35.32
C LYS A 13 4.77 -15.56 34.28
N ILE A 14 5.50 -14.49 34.58
CA ILE A 14 5.69 -13.35 33.67
C ILE A 14 6.96 -13.60 32.85
N PRO A 15 6.89 -13.58 31.51
CA PRO A 15 8.08 -13.72 30.67
C PRO A 15 9.00 -12.51 30.89
N LEU A 16 10.28 -12.78 31.19
CA LEU A 16 11.31 -11.77 31.35
C LEU A 16 12.30 -11.88 30.20
N LEU A 17 12.38 -10.80 29.40
CA LEU A 17 13.27 -10.72 28.26
C LEU A 17 14.40 -9.73 28.59
N MET A 18 15.60 -10.02 28.11
CA MET A 18 16.77 -9.19 28.29
C MET A 18 17.32 -8.74 26.94
N SER A 19 17.61 -7.45 26.83
CA SER A 19 18.26 -6.86 25.65
C SER A 19 19.67 -6.42 25.98
N LYS A 20 20.60 -6.53 25.02
CA LYS A 20 21.97 -5.98 25.12
C LYS A 20 22.05 -4.51 24.67
N LYS A 21 20.96 -3.96 24.12
CA LYS A 21 20.90 -2.58 23.66
C LYS A 21 20.85 -1.62 24.86
N ALA A 22 21.35 -0.40 24.69
CA ALA A 22 21.13 0.68 25.66
C ALA A 22 19.63 0.95 25.82
N SER A 23 19.17 1.24 27.03
CA SER A 23 17.74 1.43 27.34
C SER A 23 17.05 2.46 26.43
N SER A 24 17.70 3.58 26.15
CA SER A 24 17.17 4.63 25.28
C SER A 24 16.97 4.12 23.83
N ALA A 25 17.96 3.42 23.29
CA ALA A 25 17.88 2.86 21.95
C ALA A 25 16.79 1.77 21.84
N PHE A 26 16.70 0.90 22.85
CA PHE A 26 15.65 -0.11 22.94
C PHE A 26 14.26 0.51 23.03
N THR A 27 14.07 1.51 23.90
CA THR A 27 12.80 2.22 24.05
C THR A 27 12.38 2.90 22.75
N ALA A 28 13.28 3.59 22.07
CA ALA A 28 12.99 4.24 20.79
C ALA A 28 12.55 3.22 19.70
N GLU A 29 13.20 2.06 19.68
CA GLU A 29 12.87 0.99 18.74
C GLU A 29 11.50 0.36 19.04
N VAL A 30 11.20 0.09 20.31
CA VAL A 30 9.90 -0.43 20.75
C VAL A 30 8.77 0.57 20.46
N ILE A 31 8.97 1.85 20.77
CA ILE A 31 7.99 2.90 20.46
C ILE A 31 7.71 2.94 18.94
N ARG A 32 8.76 2.96 18.12
CA ARG A 32 8.58 2.95 16.65
C ARG A 32 7.80 1.73 16.18
N TRP A 33 8.14 0.55 16.67
CA TRP A 33 7.46 -0.68 16.32
C TRP A 33 5.99 -0.68 16.76
N LEU A 34 5.71 -0.23 17.99
CA LEU A 34 4.35 -0.12 18.52
C LEU A 34 3.53 0.91 17.73
N ASN A 35 4.09 2.05 17.39
CA ASN A 35 3.40 3.07 16.61
C ASN A 35 2.91 2.51 15.27
N VAL A 36 3.73 1.71 14.59
CA VAL A 36 3.31 1.05 13.34
C VAL A 36 2.27 -0.04 13.60
N LYS A 37 2.48 -0.90 14.62
CA LYS A 37 1.61 -2.05 14.89
C LYS A 37 0.23 -1.65 15.47
N LEU A 38 0.17 -0.57 16.23
CA LEU A 38 -1.06 -0.06 16.84
C LEU A 38 -1.67 1.11 16.06
N ALA A 39 -1.07 1.49 14.93
CA ALA A 39 -1.59 2.53 14.07
C ALA A 39 -3.04 2.21 13.64
N PRO A 40 -3.92 3.23 13.57
CA PRO A 40 -5.23 3.06 12.94
C PRO A 40 -5.09 2.42 11.57
N CYS A 41 -5.92 1.44 11.28
CA CYS A 41 -5.85 0.63 10.08
C CYS A 41 -7.24 0.48 9.46
N ILE A 42 -7.32 0.61 8.14
CA ILE A 42 -8.51 0.29 7.35
C ILE A 42 -8.13 -0.65 6.22
N SER A 43 -9.11 -1.40 5.73
CA SER A 43 -8.95 -2.19 4.51
C SER A 43 -9.49 -1.43 3.32
N VAL A 44 -8.72 -1.39 2.24
CA VAL A 44 -9.11 -0.74 0.97
C VAL A 44 -8.80 -1.69 -0.18
N HIS A 45 -9.81 -1.91 -1.04
CA HIS A 45 -9.62 -2.70 -2.25
C HIS A 45 -8.98 -1.85 -3.36
N GLY A 46 -7.78 -2.23 -3.77
CA GLY A 46 -7.05 -1.54 -4.81
C GLY A 46 -5.68 -2.15 -5.02
N VAL A 47 -4.99 -1.70 -6.04
CA VAL A 47 -3.62 -2.11 -6.36
C VAL A 47 -2.69 -0.96 -6.03
N LEU A 48 -1.68 -1.22 -5.21
CA LEU A 48 -0.66 -0.23 -4.88
C LEU A 48 0.63 -0.51 -5.65
N VAL A 49 1.07 0.48 -6.41
CA VAL A 49 2.29 0.45 -7.22
C VAL A 49 3.16 1.64 -6.85
N ASP A 50 4.44 1.41 -6.69
CA ASP A 50 5.44 2.48 -6.56
C ASP A 50 5.85 2.93 -7.97
N VAL A 51 5.45 4.14 -8.34
CA VAL A 51 5.69 4.76 -9.65
C VAL A 51 6.66 5.93 -9.45
N TYR A 52 7.87 5.80 -9.95
CA TYR A 52 8.96 6.78 -9.78
C TYR A 52 9.29 7.17 -8.32
N GLY A 53 8.90 6.34 -7.36
CA GLY A 53 9.09 6.59 -5.93
C GLY A 53 7.83 7.04 -5.20
N GLU A 54 6.79 7.44 -5.92
CA GLU A 54 5.47 7.81 -5.41
C GLU A 54 4.56 6.57 -5.32
N GLY A 55 3.84 6.44 -4.23
CA GLY A 55 2.87 5.36 -4.03
C GLY A 55 1.52 5.68 -4.65
N VAL A 56 1.20 5.02 -5.76
CA VAL A 56 -0.04 5.20 -6.51
C VAL A 56 -1.01 4.06 -6.17
N LEU A 57 -2.10 4.40 -5.48
CA LEU A 57 -3.19 3.48 -5.17
C LEU A 57 -4.25 3.51 -6.29
N ILE A 58 -4.33 2.44 -7.05
CA ILE A 58 -5.32 2.28 -8.13
C ILE A 58 -6.57 1.60 -7.57
N THR A 59 -7.69 2.30 -7.57
CA THR A 59 -8.99 1.81 -7.07
C THR A 59 -10.03 1.74 -8.19
N GLY A 60 -11.16 1.12 -7.94
CA GLY A 60 -12.26 0.98 -8.90
C GLY A 60 -12.96 -0.38 -8.77
N GLU A 61 -14.02 -0.58 -9.53
CA GLU A 61 -14.80 -1.80 -9.48
C GLU A 61 -13.99 -3.05 -9.82
N SER A 62 -14.47 -4.20 -9.35
CA SER A 62 -13.83 -5.48 -9.64
C SER A 62 -13.91 -5.78 -11.13
N GLY A 63 -12.77 -6.10 -11.77
CA GLY A 63 -12.68 -6.38 -13.19
C GLY A 63 -12.48 -5.18 -14.10
N ILE A 64 -12.31 -4.00 -13.55
CA ILE A 64 -12.13 -2.77 -14.31
C ILE A 64 -10.73 -2.63 -14.96
N GLY A 65 -9.79 -3.52 -14.64
CA GLY A 65 -8.45 -3.52 -15.23
C GLY A 65 -7.35 -3.02 -14.30
N LYS A 66 -7.56 -2.97 -12.97
CA LYS A 66 -6.54 -2.53 -12.00
C LYS A 66 -5.27 -3.36 -12.06
N SER A 67 -5.40 -4.66 -11.95
CA SER A 67 -4.27 -5.60 -11.95
C SER A 67 -3.55 -5.63 -13.30
N GLU A 68 -4.28 -5.49 -14.41
CA GLU A 68 -3.69 -5.38 -15.75
C GLU A 68 -2.88 -4.09 -15.89
N ALA A 69 -3.38 -2.97 -15.39
CA ALA A 69 -2.66 -1.69 -15.37
C ALA A 69 -1.38 -1.80 -14.52
N ALA A 70 -1.47 -2.42 -13.35
CA ALA A 70 -0.31 -2.64 -12.47
C ALA A 70 0.75 -3.53 -13.15
N LEU A 71 0.35 -4.62 -13.79
CA LEU A 71 1.28 -5.49 -14.51
C LEU A 71 2.00 -4.75 -15.65
N GLU A 72 1.31 -3.88 -16.38
CA GLU A 72 1.93 -3.06 -17.41
C GLU A 72 2.92 -2.04 -16.80
N LEU A 73 2.59 -1.43 -15.65
CA LEU A 73 3.50 -0.57 -14.90
C LEU A 73 4.76 -1.33 -14.46
N ILE A 74 4.61 -2.56 -13.97
CA ILE A 74 5.74 -3.42 -13.58
C ILE A 74 6.66 -3.71 -14.78
N LYS A 75 6.09 -4.02 -15.94
CA LYS A 75 6.85 -4.22 -17.18
C LYS A 75 7.62 -2.97 -17.62
N ARG A 76 7.15 -1.79 -17.23
CA ARG A 76 7.82 -0.50 -17.47
C ARG A 76 8.89 -0.16 -16.44
N GLY A 77 9.08 -1.00 -15.42
CA GLY A 77 10.13 -0.88 -14.41
C GLY A 77 9.66 -0.31 -13.06
N HIS A 78 8.35 -0.14 -12.86
CA HIS A 78 7.78 0.22 -11.57
C HIS A 78 7.66 -0.99 -10.65
N ARG A 79 7.33 -0.78 -9.37
CA ARG A 79 7.35 -1.83 -8.36
C ARG A 79 5.97 -2.10 -7.80
N LEU A 80 5.55 -3.36 -7.81
CA LEU A 80 4.35 -3.79 -7.11
C LEU A 80 4.56 -3.72 -5.59
N VAL A 81 3.66 -3.08 -4.89
CA VAL A 81 3.58 -3.17 -3.42
C VAL A 81 2.56 -4.25 -3.05
N THR A 82 1.36 -4.16 -3.58
CA THR A 82 0.32 -5.17 -3.35
C THR A 82 -0.76 -5.10 -4.45
N ASP A 83 -1.31 -6.25 -4.80
CA ASP A 83 -2.58 -6.38 -5.52
C ASP A 83 -3.62 -6.70 -4.45
N ASP A 84 -4.60 -5.83 -4.31
CA ASP A 84 -5.56 -5.85 -3.23
C ASP A 84 -4.96 -5.39 -1.87
N VAL A 85 -4.96 -4.08 -1.66
CA VAL A 85 -4.46 -3.47 -0.42
C VAL A 85 -5.40 -3.81 0.72
N GLU A 86 -5.02 -4.78 1.54
CA GLU A 86 -5.82 -5.13 2.71
C GLU A 86 -5.61 -4.17 3.88
N GLU A 87 -4.44 -3.56 4.01
CA GLU A 87 -4.12 -2.75 5.18
C GLU A 87 -3.52 -1.39 4.81
N LEU A 88 -4.29 -0.32 5.00
CA LEU A 88 -3.79 1.05 5.06
C LEU A 88 -3.60 1.47 6.51
N ARG A 89 -2.38 1.81 6.92
CA ARG A 89 -2.04 2.23 8.28
C ARG A 89 -1.61 3.68 8.32
N LYS A 90 -2.23 4.45 9.24
CA LYS A 90 -1.81 5.82 9.53
C LYS A 90 -0.64 5.80 10.51
N VAL A 91 0.58 5.95 10.02
CA VAL A 91 1.80 5.90 10.85
C VAL A 91 2.22 7.27 11.38
N SER A 92 1.74 8.35 10.76
CA SER A 92 1.87 9.73 11.23
C SER A 92 0.70 10.58 10.74
N ASP A 93 0.66 11.87 11.12
CA ASP A 93 -0.42 12.77 10.71
C ASP A 93 -0.52 12.93 9.19
N ASP A 94 0.59 12.80 8.47
CA ASP A 94 0.67 13.02 7.03
C ASP A 94 1.06 11.75 6.25
N THR A 95 1.18 10.58 6.91
CA THR A 95 1.72 9.39 6.26
C THR A 95 0.78 8.19 6.41
N LEU A 96 0.31 7.71 5.27
CA LEU A 96 -0.37 6.43 5.13
C LEU A 96 0.56 5.42 4.47
N ILE A 97 0.63 4.23 5.02
CA ILE A 97 1.39 3.12 4.46
C ILE A 97 0.44 1.99 4.08
N GLY A 98 0.56 1.54 2.84
CA GLY A 98 -0.11 0.34 2.34
C GLY A 98 0.81 -0.88 2.38
N SER A 99 0.24 -2.02 2.73
CA SER A 99 0.93 -3.31 2.73
C SER A 99 -0.02 -4.46 2.45
N ALA A 100 0.52 -5.57 1.95
CA ALA A 100 -0.20 -6.82 1.84
C ALA A 100 0.13 -7.75 3.02
N PRO A 101 -0.76 -8.67 3.38
CA PRO A 101 -0.44 -9.81 4.22
C PRO A 101 0.71 -10.64 3.62
N ASP A 102 1.51 -11.29 4.48
CA ASP A 102 2.67 -12.06 4.02
C ASP A 102 2.31 -13.19 3.02
N ILE A 103 1.07 -13.68 3.06
CA ILE A 103 0.59 -14.77 2.19
C ILE A 103 0.31 -14.27 0.77
N THR A 104 -0.17 -13.04 0.60
CA THR A 104 -0.56 -12.45 -0.70
C THR A 104 0.52 -11.51 -1.27
N LYS A 105 1.59 -11.30 -0.52
CA LYS A 105 2.69 -10.44 -0.90
C LYS A 105 3.32 -10.83 -2.24
N HIS A 106 3.50 -9.86 -3.11
CA HIS A 106 4.13 -10.01 -4.42
C HIS A 106 3.33 -10.82 -5.46
N PHE A 107 2.13 -11.23 -5.12
CA PHE A 107 1.23 -11.88 -6.08
C PHE A 107 0.28 -10.86 -6.72
N ILE A 108 -0.10 -11.13 -7.95
CA ILE A 108 -1.10 -10.38 -8.71
C ILE A 108 -2.09 -11.36 -9.33
N GLU A 109 -3.39 -11.06 -9.22
CA GLU A 109 -4.41 -11.87 -9.85
C GLU A 109 -4.83 -11.28 -11.19
N LEU A 110 -4.71 -12.06 -12.26
CA LEU A 110 -5.17 -11.72 -13.59
C LEU A 110 -6.32 -12.62 -13.99
N ARG A 111 -7.46 -12.05 -14.25
CA ARG A 111 -8.64 -12.80 -14.69
C ARG A 111 -8.37 -13.58 -15.97
N GLY A 112 -8.73 -14.87 -15.98
CA GLY A 112 -8.52 -15.77 -17.11
C GLY A 112 -7.09 -16.33 -17.24
N ILE A 113 -6.13 -15.84 -16.43
CA ILE A 113 -4.76 -16.34 -16.38
C ILE A 113 -4.48 -17.00 -15.02
N GLY A 114 -4.92 -16.36 -13.92
CA GLY A 114 -4.71 -16.83 -12.56
C GLY A 114 -3.74 -15.94 -11.76
N ILE A 115 -3.13 -16.51 -10.73
CA ILE A 115 -2.23 -15.81 -9.81
C ILE A 115 -0.81 -15.87 -10.36
N ILE A 116 -0.16 -14.72 -10.44
CA ILE A 116 1.22 -14.55 -10.92
C ILE A 116 2.10 -14.11 -9.75
N ASP A 117 3.22 -14.79 -9.54
CA ASP A 117 4.30 -14.34 -8.65
C ASP A 117 5.19 -13.32 -9.40
N VAL A 118 4.97 -12.05 -9.10
CA VAL A 118 5.68 -10.93 -9.73
C VAL A 118 7.17 -10.97 -9.43
N LYS A 119 7.53 -11.30 -8.18
CA LYS A 119 8.92 -11.37 -7.77
C LYS A 119 9.70 -12.46 -8.51
N THR A 120 9.07 -13.61 -8.74
CA THR A 120 9.67 -14.72 -9.46
C THR A 120 9.81 -14.41 -10.95
N LEU A 121 8.81 -13.76 -11.56
CA LEU A 121 8.81 -13.49 -13.01
C LEU A 121 9.62 -12.27 -13.43
N PHE A 122 9.59 -11.19 -12.63
CA PHE A 122 10.20 -9.90 -12.99
C PHE A 122 11.41 -9.53 -12.13
N GLY A 123 11.71 -10.33 -11.11
CA GLY A 123 12.84 -10.12 -10.22
C GLY A 123 12.49 -9.32 -8.96
N VAL A 124 13.45 -9.32 -8.03
CA VAL A 124 13.32 -8.70 -6.70
C VAL A 124 13.17 -7.18 -6.79
N SER A 125 13.67 -6.56 -7.84
CA SER A 125 13.58 -5.11 -8.09
C SER A 125 12.18 -4.64 -8.50
N SER A 126 11.30 -5.56 -8.91
CA SER A 126 9.94 -5.26 -9.35
C SER A 126 8.90 -5.26 -8.23
N VAL A 127 9.32 -5.50 -6.99
CA VAL A 127 8.44 -5.57 -5.81
C VAL A 127 8.95 -4.72 -4.66
N LYS A 128 8.03 -4.31 -3.79
CA LYS A 128 8.30 -3.56 -2.56
C LYS A 128 7.35 -4.04 -1.47
N ASP A 129 7.82 -4.20 -0.24
CA ASP A 129 7.03 -4.77 0.85
C ASP A 129 5.96 -3.85 1.40
N THR A 130 6.23 -2.54 1.38
CA THR A 130 5.34 -1.48 1.84
C THR A 130 5.52 -0.25 0.97
N GLY A 131 4.48 0.55 0.78
CA GLY A 131 4.54 1.82 0.05
C GLY A 131 3.70 2.89 0.74
N ASN A 132 4.10 4.15 0.61
CA ASN A 132 3.24 5.25 0.98
C ASN A 132 2.04 5.30 0.04
N ILE A 133 1.00 6.04 0.43
CA ILE A 133 -0.11 6.39 -0.45
C ILE A 133 0.00 7.89 -0.71
N ASP A 134 0.54 8.23 -1.87
CA ASP A 134 0.80 9.62 -2.25
C ASP A 134 -0.25 10.13 -3.24
N LEU A 135 -0.79 9.22 -4.05
CA LEU A 135 -1.83 9.50 -5.06
C LEU A 135 -2.84 8.37 -5.13
N VAL A 136 -4.12 8.71 -5.30
CA VAL A 136 -5.19 7.75 -5.60
C VAL A 136 -5.69 7.93 -7.02
N ILE A 137 -5.70 6.87 -7.81
CA ILE A 137 -6.32 6.84 -9.13
C ILE A 137 -7.56 5.98 -9.05
N ARG A 138 -8.71 6.61 -9.25
CA ARG A 138 -10.00 5.91 -9.30
C ARG A 138 -10.36 5.59 -10.74
N LEU A 139 -10.37 4.32 -11.08
CA LEU A 139 -10.85 3.86 -12.38
C LEU A 139 -12.37 3.72 -12.34
N GLU A 140 -13.06 4.23 -13.35
CA GLU A 140 -14.50 4.05 -13.50
C GLU A 140 -14.88 3.81 -14.97
N ASP A 141 -15.98 3.11 -15.19
CA ASP A 141 -16.51 2.95 -16.54
C ASP A 141 -16.95 4.29 -17.11
N TRP A 142 -16.64 4.53 -18.37
CA TRP A 142 -17.04 5.76 -19.02
C TRP A 142 -18.56 5.86 -19.18
N SER A 143 -19.14 6.95 -18.72
CA SER A 143 -20.56 7.26 -18.90
C SER A 143 -20.74 8.51 -19.78
N LYS A 144 -21.78 8.48 -20.63
CA LYS A 144 -22.17 9.65 -21.43
C LYS A 144 -22.82 10.74 -20.59
N ASP A 145 -23.42 10.35 -19.47
CA ASP A 145 -24.21 11.22 -18.62
C ASP A 145 -23.36 11.94 -17.56
N LYS A 146 -22.04 11.65 -17.51
CA LYS A 146 -21.08 12.25 -16.59
C LYS A 146 -20.14 13.18 -17.35
N GLU A 147 -19.99 14.40 -16.85
CA GLU A 147 -18.95 15.32 -17.30
C GLU A 147 -17.63 14.92 -16.59
N TYR A 148 -16.56 14.85 -17.38
CA TYR A 148 -15.22 14.57 -16.88
C TYR A 148 -14.35 15.80 -17.04
N ASP A 149 -13.61 16.15 -16.01
CA ASP A 149 -12.60 17.19 -16.12
C ASP A 149 -11.55 16.79 -17.18
N ARG A 150 -11.46 17.60 -18.25
CA ARG A 150 -10.54 17.35 -19.36
C ARG A 150 -9.21 18.07 -19.19
N LEU A 151 -9.19 19.05 -18.31
CA LEU A 151 -8.05 19.94 -18.15
C LEU A 151 -7.27 19.66 -16.87
N GLY A 152 -7.81 18.81 -15.97
CA GLY A 152 -7.18 18.50 -14.68
C GLY A 152 -7.10 19.73 -13.76
N LEU A 153 -8.07 20.64 -13.88
CA LEU A 153 -8.08 21.89 -13.10
C LEU A 153 -8.76 21.73 -11.74
N GLU A 154 -9.57 20.69 -11.59
CA GLU A 154 -10.24 20.39 -10.32
C GLU A 154 -9.36 19.46 -9.49
N GLU A 155 -8.95 19.95 -8.31
CA GLU A 155 -8.24 19.13 -7.34
C GLU A 155 -9.23 18.25 -6.58
N GLU A 156 -9.21 16.94 -6.85
CA GLU A 156 -9.96 15.94 -6.10
C GLU A 156 -9.10 15.37 -4.96
N TYR A 157 -9.74 15.09 -3.83
CA TYR A 157 -9.10 14.45 -2.67
C TYR A 157 -9.96 13.32 -2.15
N VAL A 158 -9.31 12.29 -1.64
CA VAL A 158 -9.93 11.22 -0.87
C VAL A 158 -9.41 11.26 0.56
N ASP A 159 -10.29 11.04 1.53
CA ASP A 159 -9.92 10.97 2.94
C ASP A 159 -9.76 9.52 3.38
N TYR A 160 -8.57 9.17 3.85
CA TYR A 160 -8.29 7.91 4.53
C TYR A 160 -7.74 8.19 5.93
N LEU A 161 -8.50 7.83 6.96
CA LEU A 161 -8.10 7.98 8.36
C LEU A 161 -7.77 9.43 8.75
N GLY A 162 -8.45 10.43 8.12
CA GLY A 162 -8.20 11.85 8.33
C GLY A 162 -7.03 12.42 7.53
N ASN A 163 -6.43 11.64 6.62
CA ASN A 163 -5.42 12.10 5.67
C ASN A 163 -6.08 12.36 4.32
N LYS A 164 -5.95 13.58 3.82
CA LYS A 164 -6.41 13.97 2.48
C LYS A 164 -5.35 13.65 1.46
N ILE A 165 -5.62 12.69 0.59
CA ILE A 165 -4.73 12.26 -0.49
C ILE A 165 -5.28 12.78 -1.82
N ALA A 166 -4.41 13.34 -2.65
CA ALA A 166 -4.78 13.76 -4.00
C ALA A 166 -5.35 12.58 -4.79
N SER A 167 -6.42 12.82 -5.55
CA SER A 167 -7.04 11.77 -6.33
C SER A 167 -7.43 12.23 -7.72
N HIS A 168 -7.40 11.31 -8.68
CA HIS A 168 -7.90 11.52 -10.04
C HIS A 168 -8.88 10.43 -10.41
N THR A 169 -10.02 10.85 -10.97
CA THR A 169 -11.02 9.93 -11.52
C THR A 169 -10.79 9.75 -13.00
N ILE A 170 -10.40 8.55 -13.42
CA ILE A 170 -10.06 8.22 -14.81
C ILE A 170 -11.15 7.34 -15.44
N PRO A 171 -11.90 7.86 -16.42
CA PRO A 171 -12.87 7.07 -17.15
C PRO A 171 -12.17 6.10 -18.11
N ILE A 172 -12.54 4.83 -18.03
CA ILE A 172 -12.00 3.79 -18.90
C ILE A 172 -12.78 3.73 -20.21
N ARG A 173 -12.04 3.67 -21.31
CA ARG A 173 -12.55 3.38 -22.64
C ARG A 173 -11.65 2.36 -23.32
N PRO A 174 -12.18 1.50 -24.19
CA PRO A 174 -11.36 0.63 -25.00
C PRO A 174 -10.26 1.40 -25.75
N GLY A 175 -9.03 0.90 -25.72
CA GLY A 175 -7.88 1.49 -26.41
C GLY A 175 -7.11 2.52 -25.60
N ARG A 176 -7.50 2.85 -24.36
CA ARG A 176 -6.67 3.70 -23.47
C ARG A 176 -5.60 2.85 -22.78
N ASN A 177 -4.38 3.38 -22.75
CA ASN A 177 -3.30 2.79 -21.97
C ASN A 177 -3.33 3.35 -20.54
N LEU A 178 -3.87 2.56 -19.61
CA LEU A 178 -4.01 2.95 -18.20
C LEU A 178 -2.67 3.16 -17.50
N ALA A 179 -1.67 2.33 -17.81
CA ALA A 179 -0.35 2.46 -17.23
C ALA A 179 0.30 3.81 -17.59
N LEU A 180 0.20 4.21 -18.86
CA LEU A 180 0.71 5.52 -19.30
C LEU A 180 0.00 6.66 -18.57
N ILE A 181 -1.31 6.56 -18.34
CA ILE A 181 -2.07 7.58 -17.61
C ILE A 181 -1.60 7.65 -16.16
N CYS A 182 -1.42 6.49 -15.50
CA CYS A 182 -0.91 6.42 -14.14
C CYS A 182 0.51 7.00 -14.01
N GLU A 183 1.40 6.69 -14.95
CA GLU A 183 2.76 7.27 -15.02
C GLU A 183 2.75 8.80 -15.20
N SER A 184 1.76 9.31 -15.93
CA SER A 184 1.67 10.75 -16.21
C SER A 184 1.04 11.55 -15.05
N ALA A 185 0.32 10.86 -14.16
CA ALA A 185 -0.34 11.46 -13.01
C ALA A 185 0.56 11.44 -11.76
N ALA A 186 1.52 10.50 -11.68
CA ALA A 186 2.53 10.40 -10.64
C ALA A 186 3.71 11.35 -10.94
#